data_9a568029251bec5cd52b43abb7229000
#
_entry.id   9a568029251bec5cd52b43abb7229000
#
_cell.length_a   1.000
_cell.length_b   1.000
_cell.length_c   1.000
_cell.angle_alpha   90.00
_cell.angle_beta   90.00
_cell.angle_gamma   90.00
#
_symmetry.space_group_name_H-M   'P 1'
#
loop_
_entity.id
_entity.type
_entity.pdbx_description
1 polymer ?
#
loop_
_entity_poly.entity_id
_entity_poly.type
_entity_poly.pdbx_seq_one_letter_code
_entity_poly.pdbx_strand_id
1 'polypeptide(L)' 'MPEKGRRLSDKIIDAFNMACDKIDLEVAEGLYQILETALTRYGGKNVDDRRQNVEFIRHACDRLNAMRKTVGVA' A
#
# COMPACT_ATOMS: atom_id res chain seq x y z
N MET A 1 -11.93 -8.62 19.87
CA MET A 1 -11.59 -7.26 19.49
C MET A 1 -11.12 -7.19 18.07
N PRO A 2 -11.78 -6.45 17.26
CA PRO A 2 -11.36 -6.37 15.87
C PRO A 2 -10.00 -5.72 15.75
N GLU A 3 -9.22 -6.27 14.88
CA GLU A 3 -7.89 -5.78 14.64
C GLU A 3 -7.79 -4.93 13.41
N LYS A 4 -8.92 -4.71 12.79
CA LYS A 4 -8.95 -3.94 11.56
C LYS A 4 -8.48 -2.52 11.84
N GLY A 5 -7.53 -2.06 11.04
CA GLY A 5 -7.00 -0.73 11.22
C GLY A 5 -5.93 -0.64 12.30
N ARG A 6 -5.61 -1.75 12.93
CA ARG A 6 -4.58 -1.76 13.96
C ARG A 6 -3.26 -2.30 13.49
N ARG A 7 -3.26 -3.04 12.40
CA ARG A 7 -2.02 -3.56 11.88
C ARG A 7 -1.20 -2.42 11.30
N LEU A 8 0.12 -2.60 11.38
CA LEU A 8 1.01 -1.62 10.77
C LEU A 8 0.70 -1.45 9.28
N SER A 9 0.49 -2.57 8.57
CA SER A 9 0.20 -2.49 7.16
C SER A 9 -1.09 -1.73 6.88
N ASP A 10 -2.10 -1.87 7.73
CA ASP A 10 -3.35 -1.14 7.54
C ASP A 10 -3.12 0.36 7.63
N LYS A 11 -2.30 0.78 8.58
CA LYS A 11 -1.98 2.21 8.72
C LYS A 11 -1.18 2.73 7.55
N ILE A 12 -0.27 1.90 7.05
CA ILE A 12 0.52 2.30 5.89
C ILE A 12 -0.38 2.43 4.67
N ILE A 13 -1.33 1.51 4.50
CA ILE A 13 -2.27 1.57 3.38
C ILE A 13 -3.11 2.84 3.48
N ASP A 14 -3.57 3.19 4.66
CA ASP A 14 -4.34 4.41 4.83
C ASP A 14 -3.51 5.63 4.44
N ALA A 15 -2.26 5.67 4.88
CA ALA A 15 -1.37 6.76 4.53
C ALA A 15 -1.11 6.79 3.04
N PHE A 16 -0.92 5.63 2.44
CA PHE A 16 -0.70 5.54 1.00
C PHE A 16 -1.90 6.08 0.23
N ASN A 17 -3.09 5.69 0.63
CA ASN A 17 -4.29 6.18 -0.04
C ASN A 17 -4.42 7.68 0.09
N MET A 18 -4.09 8.22 1.25
CA MET A 18 -4.12 9.65 1.45
C MET A 18 -3.12 10.36 0.53
N ALA A 19 -1.92 9.80 0.41
CA ALA A 19 -0.93 10.39 -0.48
C ALA A 19 -1.41 10.35 -1.93
N CYS A 20 -2.09 9.28 -2.32
CA CYS A 20 -2.65 9.21 -3.65
C CYS A 20 -3.74 10.26 -3.87
N ASP A 21 -4.57 10.46 -2.86
CA ASP A 21 -5.63 11.47 -2.96
C ASP A 21 -5.04 12.87 -3.11
N LYS A 22 -3.90 13.11 -2.52
CA LYS A 22 -3.22 14.39 -2.62
C LYS A 22 -2.32 14.46 -3.86
N ILE A 23 -2.26 13.38 -4.61
CA ILE A 23 -1.43 13.28 -5.81
C ILE A 23 0.02 13.60 -5.48
N ASP A 24 0.47 13.06 -4.37
CA ASP A 24 1.87 13.19 -3.94
C ASP A 24 2.60 11.91 -4.31
N LEU A 25 3.08 11.86 -5.53
CA LEU A 25 3.68 10.65 -6.07
C LEU A 25 4.90 10.22 -5.26
N GLU A 26 5.72 11.16 -4.88
CA GLU A 26 6.94 10.83 -4.14
C GLU A 26 6.63 10.16 -2.81
N VAL A 27 5.68 10.71 -2.06
CA VAL A 27 5.30 10.12 -0.79
C VAL A 27 4.62 8.78 -1.02
N ALA A 28 3.77 8.69 -2.03
CA ALA A 28 3.07 7.45 -2.32
C ALA A 28 4.05 6.34 -2.67
N GLU A 29 5.07 6.65 -3.46
CA GLU A 29 6.07 5.64 -3.80
C GLU A 29 6.84 5.18 -2.58
N GLY A 30 7.20 6.11 -1.72
CA GLY A 30 7.89 5.77 -0.49
C GLY A 30 7.04 4.88 0.40
N LEU A 31 5.77 5.22 0.53
CA LEU A 31 4.85 4.41 1.32
C LEU A 31 4.61 3.04 0.71
N TYR A 32 4.60 2.96 -0.60
CA TYR A 32 4.48 1.67 -1.27
C TYR A 32 5.65 0.76 -0.90
N GLN A 33 6.85 1.28 -0.93
CA GLN A 33 8.03 0.50 -0.57
C GLN A 33 7.98 0.09 0.88
N ILE A 34 7.55 0.99 1.75
CA ILE A 34 7.41 0.67 3.17
C ILE A 34 6.34 -0.39 3.36
N LEU A 35 5.26 -0.32 2.61
CA LEU A 35 4.21 -1.32 2.68
C LEU A 35 4.74 -2.69 2.31
N GLU A 36 5.51 -2.79 1.24
CA GLU A 36 6.12 -4.06 0.85
C GLU A 36 6.98 -4.62 1.97
N THR A 37 7.79 -3.75 2.55
CA THR A 37 8.67 -4.17 3.64
C THR A 37 7.88 -4.65 4.83
N ALA A 38 6.84 -3.92 5.21
CA ALA A 38 6.02 -4.28 6.35
C ALA A 38 5.32 -5.61 6.12
N LEU A 39 4.78 -5.80 4.93
CA LEU A 39 4.08 -7.05 4.62
C LEU A 39 5.05 -8.23 4.58
N THR A 40 6.28 -8.00 4.17
CA THR A 40 7.30 -9.04 4.16
C THR A 40 7.67 -9.44 5.58
N ARG A 41 7.81 -8.47 6.47
CA ARG A 41 8.23 -8.74 7.84
C ARG A 41 7.10 -9.22 8.73
N TYR A 42 5.95 -8.59 8.61
CA TYR A 42 4.83 -8.83 9.51
C TYR A 42 3.64 -9.44 8.79
N GLY A 43 3.86 -9.85 7.55
CA GLY A 43 2.80 -10.44 6.77
C GLY A 43 2.27 -11.70 7.40
N GLY A 44 1.07 -12.06 7.01
CA GLY A 44 0.39 -13.14 7.63
C GLY A 44 1.11 -14.47 7.57
N LYS A 45 0.75 -15.31 8.49
CA LYS A 45 1.35 -16.62 8.60
C LYS A 45 0.57 -17.68 7.85
N ASN A 46 -0.68 -17.38 7.51
CA ASN A 46 -1.50 -18.34 6.81
C ASN A 46 -1.73 -17.90 5.37
N VAL A 47 -2.36 -18.79 4.61
CA VAL A 47 -2.57 -18.57 3.18
C VAL A 47 -3.47 -17.37 2.92
N ASP A 48 -4.49 -17.22 3.74
CA ASP A 48 -5.43 -16.13 3.54
C ASP A 48 -4.77 -14.78 3.72
N ASP A 49 -3.92 -14.67 4.74
CA ASP A 49 -3.21 -13.41 4.98
C ASP A 49 -2.28 -13.08 3.82
N ARG A 50 -1.60 -14.09 3.30
CA ARG A 50 -0.70 -13.89 2.17
C ARG A 50 -1.45 -13.43 0.93
N ARG A 51 -2.60 -14.02 0.70
CA ARG A 51 -3.42 -13.64 -0.45
C ARG A 51 -3.86 -12.19 -0.32
N GLN A 52 -4.29 -11.79 0.86
CA GLN A 52 -4.70 -10.42 1.12
C GLN A 52 -3.53 -9.47 0.89
N ASN A 53 -2.35 -9.85 1.34
CA ASN A 53 -1.18 -9.00 1.18
C ASN A 53 -0.83 -8.79 -0.29
N VAL A 54 -0.95 -9.84 -1.07
CA VAL A 54 -0.69 -9.73 -2.51
C VAL A 54 -1.68 -8.78 -3.15
N GLU A 55 -2.93 -8.86 -2.74
CA GLU A 55 -3.96 -7.98 -3.30
C GLU A 55 -3.71 -6.52 -2.92
N PHE A 56 -3.28 -6.28 -1.68
CA PHE A 56 -2.94 -4.93 -1.26
C PHE A 56 -1.83 -4.34 -2.13
N ILE A 57 -0.79 -5.14 -2.34
CA ILE A 57 0.34 -4.68 -3.15
C ILE A 57 -0.08 -4.41 -4.58
N ARG A 58 -0.89 -5.30 -5.14
CA ARG A 58 -1.35 -5.12 -6.51
C ARG A 58 -2.19 -3.84 -6.64
N HIS A 59 -3.09 -3.64 -5.69
CA HIS A 59 -3.96 -2.46 -5.71
C HIS A 59 -3.13 -1.19 -5.59
N ALA A 60 -2.15 -1.20 -4.69
CA ALA A 60 -1.28 -0.04 -4.51
C ALA A 60 -0.47 0.22 -5.77
N CYS A 61 0.03 -0.83 -6.40
CA CYS A 61 0.79 -0.69 -7.62
C CYS A 61 -0.06 -0.07 -8.72
N ASP A 62 -1.31 -0.52 -8.84
CA ASP A 62 -2.22 0.01 -9.85
C ASP A 62 -2.47 1.51 -9.61
N ARG A 63 -2.65 1.90 -8.36
CA ARG A 63 -2.86 3.31 -8.05
C ARG A 63 -1.63 4.13 -8.37
N LEU A 64 -0.45 3.62 -8.08
CA LEU A 64 0.78 4.32 -8.42
C LEU A 64 0.91 4.52 -9.92
N ASN A 65 0.62 3.49 -10.69
CA ASN A 65 0.72 3.59 -12.13
C ASN A 65 -0.25 4.61 -12.68
N ALA A 66 -1.46 4.65 -12.13
CA ALA A 66 -2.44 5.64 -12.53
C ALA A 66 -1.96 7.04 -12.21
N MET A 67 -1.35 7.22 -11.04
CA MET A 67 -0.83 8.53 -10.64
C MET A 67 0.30 8.98 -11.55
N ARG A 68 1.18 8.07 -11.90
CA ARG A 68 2.29 8.42 -12.79
C ARG A 68 1.79 8.96 -14.12
N LYS A 69 0.72 8.36 -14.62
CA LYS A 69 0.12 8.84 -15.86
C LYS A 69 -0.51 10.21 -15.66
N THR A 70 -1.18 10.40 -14.53
CA THR A 70 -1.85 11.65 -14.25
C THR A 70 -0.85 12.79 -14.10
N VAL A 71 0.26 12.51 -13.43
CA VAL A 71 1.29 13.52 -13.21
C VAL A 71 2.04 13.83 -14.48
N GLY A 72 1.89 13.00 -15.48
CA GLY A 72 2.50 13.28 -16.77
C GLY A 72 3.97 12.93 -16.82
N VAL A 73 4.38 12.00 -16.02
CA VAL A 73 5.75 11.52 -16.09
C VAL A 73 5.88 10.68 -17.34
N ALA A 74 6.66 11.17 -18.21
CA ALA A 74 6.85 10.49 -19.48
C ALA A 74 7.68 9.23 -19.31
#